data_d3a00c8c076494b1333887603315d90c
#
_entry.id   d3a00c8c076494b1333887603315d90c
#
_cell.length_a   1.000
_cell.length_b   1.000
_cell.length_c   1.000
_cell.angle_alpha   90.00
_cell.angle_beta   90.00
_cell.angle_gamma   90.00
#
_symmetry.space_group_name_H-M   'P 1'
#
loop_
_entity.id
_entity.type
_entity.pdbx_description
1 polymer ?
#
loop_
_entity_poly.entity_id
_entity_poly.type
_entity_poly.pdbx_seq_one_letter_code
_entity_poly.pdbx_strand_id
1 'polypeptide(L)'
;MKITNLLIALTSLFIFNSCKKSASADQAIQYQLATINRTAVVNTPVSAGSITWTSGTASATLIKLEAKNSSNTEVEFKSQMAQQIDLFSSVAATLGNVIIPPGTYKEVEFKIQMTPNGSTAALTLNGKFTSGTGIVTPVTFLVNSMFEIKAEQANVSITDNSSTTAVTSLNLALLTTGISQTMLNNATVTNGTIVISSSSNTNLFNIISANLIQSHEVELHH
;
A
#
# COMPACT_ATOMS: atom_id res chain seq x y z
N MET A 1 28.62 82.70 -31.83
CA MET A 1 28.98 82.11 -30.52
C MET A 1 27.81 81.20 -30.15
N LYS A 2 27.92 79.89 -30.33
CA LYS A 2 26.86 78.87 -30.05
C LYS A 2 27.35 78.04 -28.87
N ILE A 3 26.64 78.13 -27.77
CA ILE A 3 26.88 77.33 -26.57
C ILE A 3 26.09 76.03 -26.72
N THR A 4 26.80 74.91 -26.79
CA THR A 4 26.18 73.59 -26.89
C THR A 4 26.06 73.04 -25.47
N ASN A 5 24.82 72.83 -25.02
CA ASN A 5 24.51 72.23 -23.70
C ASN A 5 24.68 70.71 -23.83
N LEU A 6 25.63 70.13 -23.07
CA LEU A 6 25.86 68.71 -22.94
C LEU A 6 24.99 68.17 -21.82
N LEU A 7 23.93 67.43 -22.15
CA LEU A 7 23.03 66.78 -21.23
C LEU A 7 23.62 65.41 -20.90
N ILE A 8 24.14 65.24 -19.68
CA ILE A 8 24.61 63.95 -19.17
C ILE A 8 23.39 63.22 -18.58
N ALA A 9 22.90 62.23 -19.29
CA ALA A 9 21.88 61.29 -18.82
C ALA A 9 22.51 60.24 -17.92
N LEU A 10 22.30 60.33 -16.63
CA LEU A 10 22.74 59.37 -15.63
C LEU A 10 21.74 58.18 -15.60
N THR A 11 22.05 57.14 -16.37
CA THR A 11 21.28 55.87 -16.36
C THR A 11 21.62 55.07 -15.11
N SER A 12 20.77 55.14 -14.09
CA SER A 12 20.85 54.28 -12.90
C SER A 12 20.45 52.82 -13.27
N LEU A 13 21.44 51.95 -13.33
CA LEU A 13 21.27 50.53 -13.53
C LEU A 13 20.72 49.90 -12.24
N PHE A 14 19.40 49.69 -12.15
CA PHE A 14 18.80 48.89 -11.10
C PHE A 14 19.14 47.44 -11.38
N ILE A 15 20.15 46.89 -10.71
CA ILE A 15 20.40 45.45 -10.66
C ILE A 15 19.35 44.86 -9.72
N PHE A 16 18.26 44.36 -10.31
CA PHE A 16 17.33 43.50 -9.60
C PHE A 16 18.06 42.15 -9.37
N ASN A 17 18.68 42.03 -8.20
CA ASN A 17 19.04 40.71 -7.68
C ASN A 17 17.74 39.94 -7.42
N SER A 18 17.18 39.37 -8.47
CA SER A 18 16.16 38.34 -8.34
C SER A 18 16.83 37.16 -7.64
N CYS A 19 16.71 37.10 -6.33
CA CYS A 19 17.00 35.89 -5.58
C CYS A 19 16.02 34.84 -6.12
N LYS A 20 16.44 34.06 -7.11
CA LYS A 20 15.76 32.83 -7.48
C LYS A 20 15.85 31.94 -6.25
N LYS A 21 14.79 31.92 -5.44
CA LYS A 21 14.57 30.85 -4.49
C LYS A 21 14.67 29.57 -5.32
N SER A 22 15.74 28.81 -5.14
CA SER A 22 15.85 27.50 -5.78
C SER A 22 14.58 26.76 -5.41
N ALA A 23 13.72 26.49 -6.39
CA ALA A 23 12.60 25.61 -6.14
C ALA A 23 13.25 24.28 -5.73
N SER A 24 12.97 23.83 -4.50
CA SER A 24 13.43 22.53 -4.06
C SER A 24 12.89 21.50 -5.05
N ALA A 25 13.74 20.59 -5.49
CA ALA A 25 13.33 19.57 -6.44
C ALA A 25 12.37 18.60 -5.77
N ASP A 26 11.31 18.24 -6.48
CA ASP A 26 10.40 17.19 -6.02
C ASP A 26 11.17 15.90 -5.71
N GLN A 27 10.79 15.23 -4.63
CA GLN A 27 11.44 14.01 -4.16
C GLN A 27 10.69 12.77 -4.63
N ALA A 28 11.44 11.76 -5.04
CA ALA A 28 10.86 10.46 -5.40
C ALA A 28 10.82 9.57 -4.15
N ILE A 29 9.62 9.15 -3.75
CA ILE A 29 9.41 8.11 -2.73
C ILE A 29 9.26 6.79 -3.47
N GLN A 30 10.15 5.85 -3.21
CA GLN A 30 10.00 4.47 -3.69
C GLN A 30 8.91 3.78 -2.89
N TYR A 31 7.87 3.30 -3.58
CA TYR A 31 6.77 2.62 -2.91
C TYR A 31 6.88 1.10 -3.04
N GLN A 32 6.75 0.40 -1.92
CA GLN A 32 6.92 -1.05 -1.83
C GLN A 32 5.75 -1.71 -1.08
N LEU A 33 5.49 -2.97 -1.40
CA LEU A 33 4.54 -3.83 -0.69
C LEU A 33 5.27 -5.08 -0.15
N ALA A 34 5.05 -5.38 1.12
CA ALA A 34 5.54 -6.57 1.79
C ALA A 34 4.41 -7.33 2.48
N THR A 35 4.65 -8.56 2.90
CA THR A 35 3.76 -9.31 3.77
C THR A 35 4.49 -9.75 5.03
N ILE A 36 3.77 -9.69 6.16
CA ILE A 36 4.26 -10.12 7.46
C ILE A 36 3.27 -11.09 8.12
N ASN A 37 3.71 -11.83 9.14
CA ASN A 37 2.88 -12.68 9.98
C ASN A 37 2.02 -13.69 9.20
N ARG A 38 2.66 -14.62 8.48
CA ARG A 38 2.02 -15.58 7.57
C ARG A 38 1.16 -16.63 8.26
N THR A 39 1.21 -16.74 9.59
CA THR A 39 0.44 -17.72 10.37
C THR A 39 -0.46 -17.02 11.36
N ALA A 40 -1.73 -17.40 11.37
CA ALA A 40 -2.73 -16.93 12.34
C ALA A 40 -3.30 -18.11 13.13
N VAL A 41 -3.46 -17.92 14.42
CA VAL A 41 -4.15 -18.85 15.32
C VAL A 41 -5.64 -18.58 15.25
N VAL A 42 -6.43 -19.62 14.94
CA VAL A 42 -7.90 -19.56 14.97
C VAL A 42 -8.38 -20.27 16.24
N ASN A 43 -8.85 -19.50 17.18
CA ASN A 43 -9.13 -19.98 18.55
C ASN A 43 -10.46 -20.73 18.64
N THR A 44 -10.46 -21.75 19.49
CA THR A 44 -11.65 -22.35 20.10
C THR A 44 -11.41 -22.52 21.60
N PRO A 45 -12.47 -22.65 22.42
CA PRO A 45 -12.32 -22.87 23.86
C PRO A 45 -11.54 -24.14 24.25
N VAL A 46 -11.42 -25.12 23.35
CA VAL A 46 -10.92 -26.47 23.69
C VAL A 46 -9.63 -26.82 22.94
N SER A 47 -9.42 -26.32 21.72
CA SER A 47 -8.19 -26.57 20.95
C SER A 47 -7.97 -25.46 19.92
N ALA A 48 -6.73 -25.03 19.77
CA ALA A 48 -6.38 -24.00 18.79
C ALA A 48 -6.11 -24.67 17.43
N GLY A 49 -6.80 -24.20 16.38
CA GLY A 49 -6.39 -24.44 15.00
C GLY A 49 -5.53 -23.27 14.48
N SER A 50 -5.00 -23.41 13.28
CA SER A 50 -4.25 -22.32 12.64
C SER A 50 -4.47 -22.30 11.12
N ILE A 51 -4.38 -21.11 10.53
CA ILE A 51 -4.18 -20.93 9.10
C ILE A 51 -2.76 -20.46 8.88
N THR A 52 -2.03 -21.17 8.01
CA THR A 52 -0.69 -20.74 7.56
C THR A 52 -0.77 -20.48 6.06
N TRP A 53 -0.56 -19.22 5.68
CA TRP A 53 -0.46 -18.83 4.28
C TRP A 53 0.93 -19.21 3.73
N THR A 54 0.98 -19.81 2.56
CA THR A 54 2.21 -20.37 1.98
C THR A 54 2.61 -19.76 0.65
N SER A 55 1.67 -19.19 -0.07
CA SER A 55 1.93 -18.43 -1.29
C SER A 55 0.81 -17.43 -1.54
N GLY A 56 1.07 -16.41 -2.36
CA GLY A 56 0.06 -15.44 -2.74
C GLY A 56 0.53 -14.53 -3.83
N THR A 57 -0.42 -14.07 -4.65
CA THR A 57 -0.19 -13.11 -5.71
C THR A 57 -1.24 -12.01 -5.66
N ALA A 58 -0.85 -10.79 -6.04
CA ALA A 58 -1.74 -9.67 -6.18
C ALA A 58 -1.51 -8.97 -7.53
N SER A 59 -2.57 -8.42 -8.11
CA SER A 59 -2.52 -7.66 -9.37
C SER A 59 -2.70 -6.19 -9.08
N ALA A 60 -1.60 -5.44 -8.92
CA ALA A 60 -1.59 -4.01 -8.68
C ALA A 60 -1.73 -3.24 -9.99
N THR A 61 -2.62 -2.25 -10.03
CA THR A 61 -2.91 -1.45 -11.24
C THR A 61 -2.71 0.04 -11.07
N LEU A 62 -2.73 0.54 -9.83
CA LEU A 62 -2.54 1.95 -9.53
C LEU A 62 -1.92 2.10 -8.14
N ILE A 63 -0.97 3.00 -8.02
CA ILE A 63 -0.53 3.55 -6.74
C ILE A 63 -0.93 5.01 -6.65
N LYS A 64 -1.37 5.42 -5.47
CA LYS A 64 -1.68 6.80 -5.13
C LYS A 64 -0.95 7.21 -3.88
N LEU A 65 -0.62 8.48 -3.80
CA LEU A 65 -0.20 9.14 -2.58
C LEU A 65 -1.05 10.39 -2.43
N GLU A 66 -1.66 10.55 -1.28
CA GLU A 66 -2.36 11.77 -0.88
C GLU A 66 -1.64 12.34 0.34
N ALA A 67 -1.25 13.60 0.29
CA ALA A 67 -0.50 14.24 1.36
C ALA A 67 -1.13 15.57 1.74
N LYS A 68 -1.41 15.79 3.03
CA LYS A 68 -1.99 17.01 3.57
C LYS A 68 -0.95 17.78 4.37
N ASN A 69 -0.67 19.00 3.98
CA ASN A 69 0.23 19.89 4.72
C ASN A 69 -0.44 20.54 5.94
N SER A 70 0.31 21.38 6.67
CA SER A 70 -0.20 22.10 7.85
C SER A 70 -1.36 23.07 7.53
N SER A 71 -1.48 23.53 6.29
CA SER A 71 -2.54 24.42 5.82
C SER A 71 -3.75 23.65 5.27
N ASN A 72 -3.81 22.31 5.42
CA ASN A 72 -4.80 21.40 4.83
C ASN A 72 -4.84 21.46 3.29
N THR A 73 -3.77 21.94 2.66
CA THR A 73 -3.62 21.77 1.22
C THR A 73 -3.27 20.32 0.94
N GLU A 74 -4.05 19.70 0.07
CA GLU A 74 -3.85 18.32 -0.34
C GLU A 74 -3.05 18.26 -1.64
N VAL A 75 -2.10 17.34 -1.68
CA VAL A 75 -1.30 17.03 -2.87
C VAL A 75 -1.58 15.56 -3.18
N GLU A 76 -2.00 15.30 -4.41
CA GLU A 76 -2.29 13.95 -4.88
C GLU A 76 -1.34 13.57 -6.00
N PHE A 77 -0.77 12.38 -5.91
CA PHE A 77 0.01 11.75 -6.97
C PHE A 77 -0.57 10.40 -7.32
N LYS A 78 -0.60 10.11 -8.61
CA LYS A 78 -1.06 8.84 -9.15
C LYS A 78 -0.05 8.31 -10.14
N SER A 79 0.25 7.02 -10.05
CA SER A 79 1.01 6.30 -11.06
C SER A 79 0.28 5.02 -11.44
N GLN A 80 -0.08 4.91 -12.72
CA GLN A 80 -0.64 3.67 -13.25
C GLN A 80 0.46 2.63 -13.38
N MET A 81 0.11 1.40 -13.08
CA MET A 81 0.99 0.25 -13.20
C MET A 81 0.15 -0.96 -13.62
N ALA A 82 0.79 -1.98 -14.16
CA ALA A 82 0.17 -3.28 -14.40
C ALA A 82 1.20 -4.33 -13.97
N GLN A 83 1.18 -4.69 -12.70
CA GLN A 83 2.18 -5.58 -12.12
C GLN A 83 1.52 -6.70 -11.32
N GLN A 84 1.92 -7.94 -11.61
CA GLN A 84 1.65 -9.06 -10.73
C GLN A 84 2.74 -9.13 -9.67
N ILE A 85 2.34 -9.18 -8.41
CA ILE A 85 3.21 -9.16 -7.24
C ILE A 85 3.19 -10.54 -6.61
N ASP A 86 4.37 -11.11 -6.35
CA ASP A 86 4.52 -12.23 -5.44
C ASP A 86 4.57 -11.71 -4.00
N LEU A 87 3.49 -11.95 -3.26
CA LEU A 87 3.34 -11.52 -1.87
C LEU A 87 4.24 -12.31 -0.89
N PHE A 88 4.87 -13.41 -1.34
CA PHE A 88 5.70 -14.27 -0.51
C PHE A 88 7.18 -14.19 -0.86
N SER A 89 7.55 -13.28 -1.74
CA SER A 89 8.94 -12.91 -1.97
C SER A 89 9.64 -12.56 -0.64
N SER A 90 10.91 -12.89 -0.55
CA SER A 90 11.76 -12.53 0.60
C SER A 90 12.11 -11.03 0.63
N VAL A 91 11.87 -10.35 -0.48
CA VAL A 91 12.12 -8.91 -0.64
C VAL A 91 10.79 -8.23 -0.94
N ALA A 92 10.57 -7.06 -0.33
CA ALA A 92 9.39 -6.25 -0.61
C ALA A 92 9.29 -5.94 -2.11
N ALA A 93 8.08 -6.08 -2.66
CA ALA A 93 7.85 -5.81 -4.08
C ALA A 93 7.88 -4.30 -4.33
N THR A 94 8.78 -3.83 -5.18
CA THR A 94 8.80 -2.44 -5.62
C THR A 94 7.66 -2.19 -6.61
N LEU A 95 6.79 -1.23 -6.26
CA LEU A 95 5.62 -0.87 -7.06
C LEU A 95 5.89 0.31 -7.99
N GLY A 96 6.88 1.14 -7.67
CA GLY A 96 7.23 2.32 -8.43
C GLY A 96 7.64 3.49 -7.55
N ASN A 97 7.75 4.66 -8.17
CA ASN A 97 8.07 5.88 -7.47
C ASN A 97 6.87 6.84 -7.52
N VAL A 98 6.66 7.53 -6.42
CA VAL A 98 5.70 8.62 -6.29
C VAL A 98 6.49 9.90 -6.03
N ILE A 99 6.17 10.97 -6.74
CA ILE A 99 6.89 12.23 -6.63
C ILE A 99 6.10 13.14 -5.70
N ILE A 100 6.79 13.74 -4.70
CA ILE A 100 6.20 14.64 -3.72
C ILE A 100 7.14 15.84 -3.48
N PRO A 101 6.62 17.06 -3.38
CA PRO A 101 7.41 18.21 -2.96
C PRO A 101 7.99 18.02 -1.55
N PRO A 102 9.21 18.49 -1.28
CA PRO A 102 9.74 18.54 0.08
C PRO A 102 8.87 19.38 1.00
N GLY A 103 8.74 18.95 2.24
CA GLY A 103 7.90 19.64 3.22
C GLY A 103 7.51 18.80 4.41
N THR A 104 6.75 19.40 5.32
CA THR A 104 6.16 18.68 6.45
C THR A 104 4.67 18.51 6.19
N TYR A 105 4.24 17.26 6.26
CA TYR A 105 2.87 16.82 6.03
C TYR A 105 2.26 16.33 7.34
N LYS A 106 1.05 16.75 7.66
CA LYS A 106 0.31 16.26 8.83
C LYS A 106 -0.05 14.79 8.66
N GLU A 107 -0.35 14.41 7.42
CA GLU A 107 -0.83 13.08 7.05
C GLU A 107 -0.37 12.77 5.63
N VAL A 108 0.14 11.58 5.45
CA VAL A 108 0.42 11.01 4.13
C VAL A 108 -0.29 9.67 4.05
N GLU A 109 -1.11 9.51 3.03
CA GLU A 109 -1.88 8.31 2.76
C GLU A 109 -1.34 7.64 1.50
N PHE A 110 -0.97 6.38 1.63
CA PHE A 110 -0.55 5.52 0.53
C PHE A 110 -1.67 4.55 0.17
N LYS A 111 -2.00 4.48 -1.11
CA LYS A 111 -3.03 3.57 -1.64
C LYS A 111 -2.47 2.70 -2.75
N ILE A 112 -2.84 1.43 -2.73
CA ILE A 112 -2.55 0.48 -3.81
C ILE A 112 -3.90 -0.07 -4.29
N GLN A 113 -4.24 0.20 -5.53
CA GLN A 113 -5.42 -0.39 -6.16
C GLN A 113 -5.05 -1.74 -6.77
N MET A 114 -5.78 -2.77 -6.37
CA MET A 114 -5.69 -4.11 -6.89
C MET A 114 -6.90 -4.39 -7.77
N THR A 115 -6.66 -4.84 -9.02
CA THR A 115 -7.73 -5.08 -9.98
C THR A 115 -7.50 -6.43 -10.67
N PRO A 116 -8.53 -7.24 -10.89
CA PRO A 116 -8.40 -8.45 -11.69
C PRO A 116 -7.86 -8.13 -13.09
N ASN A 117 -7.00 -8.99 -13.61
CA ASN A 117 -6.45 -8.86 -14.96
C ASN A 117 -6.70 -10.14 -15.76
N GLY A 118 -7.64 -10.09 -16.69
CA GLY A 118 -8.10 -11.26 -17.44
C GLY A 118 -8.65 -12.34 -16.49
N SER A 119 -8.05 -13.52 -16.50
CA SER A 119 -8.40 -14.62 -15.59
C SER A 119 -7.70 -14.57 -14.23
N THR A 120 -6.80 -13.62 -14.02
CA THR A 120 -6.05 -13.47 -12.77
C THR A 120 -6.87 -12.64 -11.77
N ALA A 121 -7.09 -13.20 -10.57
CA ALA A 121 -7.76 -12.49 -9.48
C ALA A 121 -6.95 -11.25 -9.03
N ALA A 122 -7.64 -10.26 -8.45
CA ALA A 122 -6.99 -9.11 -7.84
C ALA A 122 -6.07 -9.53 -6.68
N LEU A 123 -6.48 -10.57 -5.93
CA LEU A 123 -5.68 -11.18 -4.86
C LEU A 123 -5.96 -12.69 -4.83
N THR A 124 -4.90 -13.48 -4.73
CA THR A 124 -4.95 -14.91 -4.43
C THR A 124 -4.01 -15.20 -3.26
N LEU A 125 -4.51 -15.83 -2.21
CA LEU A 125 -3.69 -16.38 -1.13
C LEU A 125 -3.95 -17.88 -1.03
N ASN A 126 -2.88 -18.67 -1.00
CA ASN A 126 -2.96 -20.11 -0.77
C ASN A 126 -2.32 -20.43 0.57
N GLY A 127 -2.88 -21.40 1.27
CA GLY A 127 -2.43 -21.79 2.59
C GLY A 127 -2.97 -23.13 3.03
N LYS A 128 -2.83 -23.38 4.33
CA LYS A 128 -3.27 -24.60 4.98
C LYS A 128 -4.00 -24.24 6.26
N PHE A 129 -5.16 -24.80 6.47
CA PHE A 129 -5.82 -24.84 7.76
C PHE A 129 -5.41 -26.13 8.47
N THR A 130 -4.87 -26.01 9.67
CA THR A 130 -4.61 -27.13 10.57
C THR A 130 -5.61 -27.07 11.70
N SER A 131 -6.46 -28.09 11.84
CA SER A 131 -7.42 -28.16 12.94
C SER A 131 -6.72 -28.48 14.27
N GLY A 132 -7.40 -28.24 15.40
CA GLY A 132 -6.88 -28.60 16.72
C GLY A 132 -6.65 -30.11 16.94
N THR A 133 -7.18 -30.97 16.05
CA THR A 133 -6.92 -32.41 15.99
C THR A 133 -5.75 -32.77 15.04
N GLY A 134 -5.11 -31.77 14.42
CA GLY A 134 -3.99 -31.98 13.51
C GLY A 134 -4.37 -32.29 12.06
N ILE A 135 -5.65 -32.28 11.71
CA ILE A 135 -6.10 -32.46 10.32
C ILE A 135 -5.71 -31.21 9.51
N VAL A 136 -5.05 -31.41 8.38
CA VAL A 136 -4.61 -30.34 7.47
C VAL A 136 -5.49 -30.32 6.23
N THR A 137 -6.08 -29.16 5.95
CA THR A 137 -6.89 -28.92 4.75
C THR A 137 -6.32 -27.72 3.99
N PRO A 138 -6.05 -27.82 2.68
CA PRO A 138 -5.68 -26.69 1.84
C PRO A 138 -6.75 -25.60 1.87
N VAL A 139 -6.31 -24.33 1.84
CA VAL A 139 -7.18 -23.15 1.79
C VAL A 139 -6.74 -22.26 0.66
N THR A 140 -7.70 -21.73 -0.10
CA THR A 140 -7.46 -20.69 -1.10
C THR A 140 -8.43 -19.53 -0.86
N PHE A 141 -7.91 -18.32 -0.71
CA PHE A 141 -8.69 -17.08 -0.65
C PHE A 141 -8.52 -16.31 -1.96
N LEU A 142 -9.65 -15.91 -2.57
CA LEU A 142 -9.70 -15.27 -3.88
C LEU A 142 -10.55 -14.00 -3.83
N VAL A 143 -9.97 -12.87 -4.28
CA VAL A 143 -10.70 -11.63 -4.52
C VAL A 143 -10.74 -11.37 -6.01
N ASN A 144 -11.92 -11.52 -6.63
CA ASN A 144 -12.14 -11.34 -8.06
C ASN A 144 -12.76 -9.98 -8.41
N SER A 145 -12.78 -9.06 -7.46
CA SER A 145 -13.22 -7.67 -7.65
C SER A 145 -12.09 -6.71 -7.34
N MET A 146 -12.19 -5.49 -7.83
CA MET A 146 -11.27 -4.42 -7.47
C MET A 146 -11.41 -4.11 -5.97
N PHE A 147 -10.28 -3.90 -5.30
CA PHE A 147 -10.19 -3.38 -3.94
C PHE A 147 -8.96 -2.48 -3.79
N GLU A 148 -8.89 -1.77 -2.68
CA GLU A 148 -7.80 -0.86 -2.38
C GLU A 148 -7.20 -1.19 -1.01
N ILE A 149 -5.88 -1.25 -0.95
CA ILE A 149 -5.11 -1.26 0.28
C ILE A 149 -4.72 0.19 0.58
N LYS A 150 -5.01 0.63 1.80
CA LYS A 150 -4.79 2.00 2.24
C LYS A 150 -3.99 1.98 3.54
N ALA A 151 -2.87 2.70 3.58
CA ALA A 151 -2.05 2.87 4.77
C ALA A 151 -1.75 4.35 5.00
N GLU A 152 -1.82 4.81 6.24
CA GLU A 152 -1.67 6.21 6.63
C GLU A 152 -0.49 6.38 7.58
N GLN A 153 0.23 7.49 7.43
CA GLN A 153 1.24 7.93 8.38
C GLN A 153 1.09 9.41 8.67
N ALA A 154 1.06 9.73 9.96
CA ALA A 154 1.00 11.12 10.43
C ALA A 154 2.39 11.73 10.62
N ASN A 155 2.48 13.06 10.54
CA ASN A 155 3.68 13.85 10.84
C ASN A 155 4.91 13.46 10.01
N VAL A 156 4.74 13.35 8.70
CA VAL A 156 5.79 12.98 7.74
C VAL A 156 6.60 14.20 7.34
N SER A 157 7.93 14.12 7.41
CA SER A 157 8.84 15.14 6.90
C SER A 157 9.62 14.60 5.70
N ILE A 158 9.44 15.22 4.54
CA ILE A 158 10.17 14.91 3.31
C ILE A 158 11.24 15.98 3.13
N THR A 159 12.50 15.57 3.14
CA THR A 159 13.65 16.49 3.01
C THR A 159 14.23 16.46 1.61
N ASP A 160 14.85 17.57 1.20
CA ASP A 160 15.57 17.65 -0.08
C ASP A 160 16.69 16.60 -0.14
N ASN A 161 16.83 15.97 -1.31
CA ASN A 161 17.90 15.00 -1.60
C ASN A 161 17.93 13.74 -0.71
N SER A 162 16.83 13.42 -0.03
CA SER A 162 16.69 12.15 0.70
C SER A 162 16.16 11.05 -0.22
N SER A 163 16.71 9.85 -0.09
CA SER A 163 16.12 8.65 -0.65
C SER A 163 15.11 8.12 0.35
N THR A 164 13.83 8.27 0.08
CA THR A 164 12.76 7.78 0.97
C THR A 164 12.09 6.57 0.36
N THR A 165 11.91 5.52 1.15
CA THR A 165 11.15 4.33 0.78
C THR A 165 9.93 4.19 1.69
N ALA A 166 8.75 4.06 1.11
CA ALA A 166 7.51 3.75 1.82
C ALA A 166 7.20 2.26 1.64
N VAL A 167 7.17 1.50 2.73
CA VAL A 167 6.84 0.08 2.72
C VAL A 167 5.47 -0.13 3.35
N THR A 168 4.49 -0.54 2.55
CA THR A 168 3.21 -1.03 3.08
C THR A 168 3.34 -2.50 3.41
N SER A 169 3.07 -2.87 4.67
CA SER A 169 3.10 -4.25 5.15
C SER A 169 1.70 -4.81 5.33
N LEU A 170 1.36 -5.85 4.58
CA LEU A 170 0.12 -6.60 4.74
C LEU A 170 0.30 -7.69 5.79
N ASN A 171 -0.37 -7.55 6.93
CA ASN A 171 -0.33 -8.52 8.03
C ASN A 171 -1.33 -9.66 7.79
N LEU A 172 -0.84 -10.79 7.31
CA LEU A 172 -1.68 -11.93 6.93
C LEU A 172 -2.34 -12.63 8.13
N ALA A 173 -1.81 -12.49 9.35
CA ALA A 173 -2.42 -13.04 10.55
C ALA A 173 -3.73 -12.30 10.90
N LEU A 174 -3.80 -11.00 10.65
CA LEU A 174 -4.99 -10.20 10.92
C LEU A 174 -6.15 -10.53 9.99
N LEU A 175 -5.89 -11.08 8.80
CA LEU A 175 -6.93 -11.45 7.83
C LEU A 175 -7.95 -12.46 8.42
N THR A 176 -7.52 -13.30 9.34
CA THR A 176 -8.36 -14.35 9.92
C THR A 176 -8.96 -13.96 11.30
N THR A 177 -8.82 -12.70 11.69
CA THR A 177 -9.45 -12.20 12.92
C THR A 177 -10.96 -12.40 12.86
N GLY A 178 -11.54 -12.98 13.91
CA GLY A 178 -12.97 -13.31 13.98
C GLY A 178 -13.37 -14.63 13.30
N ILE A 179 -12.42 -15.34 12.66
CA ILE A 179 -12.67 -16.68 12.14
C ILE A 179 -12.42 -17.71 13.24
N SER A 180 -13.37 -18.59 13.46
CA SER A 180 -13.24 -19.71 14.38
C SER A 180 -12.90 -21.01 13.66
N GLN A 181 -12.27 -21.95 14.39
CA GLN A 181 -12.04 -23.30 13.87
C GLN A 181 -13.34 -23.99 13.45
N THR A 182 -14.44 -23.76 14.17
CA THR A 182 -15.75 -24.33 13.83
C THR A 182 -16.23 -23.85 12.46
N MET A 183 -16.03 -22.57 12.13
CA MET A 183 -16.38 -22.04 10.80
C MET A 183 -15.57 -22.72 9.69
N LEU A 184 -14.28 -22.97 9.94
CA LEU A 184 -13.41 -23.66 8.96
C LEU A 184 -13.73 -25.14 8.85
N ASN A 185 -14.02 -25.83 9.95
CA ASN A 185 -14.44 -27.22 9.94
C ASN A 185 -15.77 -27.46 9.18
N ASN A 186 -16.67 -26.46 9.22
CA ASN A 186 -17.96 -26.50 8.54
C ASN A 186 -17.91 -25.89 7.12
N ALA A 187 -16.74 -25.42 6.68
CA ALA A 187 -16.59 -24.84 5.36
C ALA A 187 -16.79 -25.90 4.24
N THR A 188 -17.38 -25.47 3.14
CA THR A 188 -17.50 -26.31 1.95
C THR A 188 -16.11 -26.56 1.37
N VAL A 189 -15.78 -27.83 1.20
CA VAL A 189 -14.54 -28.30 0.56
C VAL A 189 -14.81 -28.65 -0.89
N THR A 190 -14.10 -28.03 -1.82
CA THR A 190 -14.19 -28.30 -3.26
C THR A 190 -12.87 -28.90 -3.73
N ASN A 191 -12.89 -30.11 -4.27
CA ASN A 191 -11.68 -30.82 -4.72
C ASN A 191 -10.57 -30.87 -3.65
N GLY A 192 -10.94 -31.12 -2.39
CA GLY A 192 -9.99 -31.20 -1.27
C GLY A 192 -9.51 -29.86 -0.71
N THR A 193 -10.03 -28.73 -1.20
CA THR A 193 -9.61 -27.38 -0.80
C THR A 193 -10.80 -26.58 -0.25
N ILE A 194 -10.61 -25.86 0.82
CA ILE A 194 -11.53 -24.80 1.29
C ILE A 194 -11.31 -23.58 0.39
N VAL A 195 -12.18 -23.39 -0.61
CA VAL A 195 -12.15 -22.21 -1.48
C VAL A 195 -12.99 -21.11 -0.84
N ILE A 196 -12.37 -19.97 -0.53
CA ILE A 196 -13.01 -18.81 0.07
C ILE A 196 -13.04 -17.69 -0.98
N SER A 197 -14.24 -17.37 -1.46
CA SER A 197 -14.46 -16.36 -2.50
C SER A 197 -15.86 -15.73 -2.34
N SER A 198 -16.16 -14.73 -3.14
CA SER A 198 -17.50 -14.13 -3.19
C SER A 198 -18.63 -15.09 -3.60
N SER A 199 -18.29 -16.28 -4.12
CA SER A 199 -19.23 -17.33 -4.53
C SER A 199 -19.10 -18.65 -3.76
N SER A 200 -18.10 -18.80 -2.91
CA SER A 200 -17.85 -20.01 -2.12
C SER A 200 -17.37 -19.64 -0.72
N ASN A 201 -17.96 -20.28 0.31
CA ASN A 201 -17.69 -19.95 1.72
C ASN A 201 -17.80 -18.44 2.01
N THR A 202 -18.89 -17.84 1.55
CA THR A 202 -19.11 -16.38 1.54
C THR A 202 -19.04 -15.73 2.92
N ASN A 203 -19.42 -16.43 3.99
CA ASN A 203 -19.26 -15.89 5.35
C ASN A 203 -17.79 -15.68 5.72
N LEU A 204 -16.91 -16.64 5.40
CA LEU A 204 -15.47 -16.53 5.58
C LEU A 204 -14.90 -15.42 4.68
N PHE A 205 -15.36 -15.36 3.42
CA PHE A 205 -14.97 -14.33 2.48
C PHE A 205 -15.27 -12.93 3.01
N ASN A 206 -16.45 -12.69 3.54
CA ASN A 206 -16.86 -11.38 4.06
C ASN A 206 -16.00 -10.96 5.26
N ILE A 207 -15.66 -11.88 6.17
CA ILE A 207 -14.80 -11.60 7.32
C ILE A 207 -13.40 -11.25 6.85
N ILE A 208 -12.78 -12.09 6.00
CA ILE A 208 -11.41 -11.89 5.51
C ILE A 208 -11.32 -10.60 4.68
N SER A 209 -12.31 -10.33 3.83
CA SER A 209 -12.34 -9.12 3.01
C SER A 209 -12.49 -7.84 3.84
N ALA A 210 -13.27 -7.87 4.93
CA ALA A 210 -13.37 -6.75 5.86
C ALA A 210 -12.04 -6.51 6.60
N ASN A 211 -11.37 -7.59 7.02
CA ASN A 211 -10.07 -7.51 7.67
C ASN A 211 -8.97 -7.07 6.71
N LEU A 212 -9.06 -7.43 5.43
CA LEU A 212 -8.10 -7.04 4.40
C LEU A 212 -7.94 -5.52 4.29
N ILE A 213 -9.02 -4.76 4.49
CA ILE A 213 -9.02 -3.30 4.46
C ILE A 213 -8.31 -2.68 5.67
N GLN A 214 -8.14 -3.42 6.77
CA GLN A 214 -7.60 -2.92 8.04
C GLN A 214 -6.26 -3.55 8.45
N SER A 215 -5.75 -4.50 7.66
CA SER A 215 -4.60 -5.34 8.05
C SER A 215 -3.26 -4.84 7.53
N HIS A 216 -3.07 -3.52 7.42
CA HIS A 216 -1.83 -2.98 6.85
C HIS A 216 -1.35 -1.73 7.59
N GLU A 217 -0.04 -1.58 7.57
CA GLU A 217 0.70 -0.47 8.13
C GLU A 217 1.68 0.05 7.07
N VAL A 218 2.02 1.33 7.11
CA VAL A 218 3.08 1.89 6.28
C VAL A 218 4.23 2.38 7.15
N GLU A 219 5.45 2.08 6.74
CA GLU A 219 6.68 2.59 7.34
C GLU A 219 7.46 3.38 6.31
N LEU A 220 7.97 4.55 6.71
CA LEU A 220 8.86 5.37 5.90
C LEU A 220 10.30 5.17 6.39
N HIS A 221 11.18 4.78 5.46
CA HIS A 221 12.60 4.61 5.68
C HIS A 221 13.38 5.71 4.92
N HIS A 222 14.30 6.37 5.62
CA HIS A 222 15.14 7.46 5.09
C HIS A 222 16.59 7.00 4.95
#